data_d99552d27cbd08ca3564d8030e76fd0f
#
_entry.id   d99552d27cbd08ca3564d8030e76fd0f
#
_cell.length_a   1.000
_cell.length_b   1.000
_cell.length_c   1.000
_cell.angle_alpha   90.00
_cell.angle_beta   90.00
_cell.angle_gamma   90.00
#
_symmetry.space_group_name_H-M   'P 1'
#
loop_
_entity.id
_entity.type
_entity.pdbx_description
1 polymer ?
#
loop_
_entity_poly.entity_id
_entity_poly.type
_entity_poly.pdbx_seq_one_letter_code
_entity_poly.pdbx_strand_id
1 'polypeptide(L)'
;MMLIFDIGSNRFAFTDACRERYSNCNIVAVDPIYEFYENYDAIKHEGRLKYLNKIVSDKSNSTETIQINIREPGMSSASSDFMNKSRFIKGNDHILTDYRKNGITFINENPDKISWLPFSPSNLVDTKTFKKAIINRFETIDGFLKTIYFENLVPRDAQTITLDKMIELYGQPDLIKIDVEGYEGTVLRGLTSKTKKLCFEWSEEFPEELNNCITILENLGYEKFGVLGYFEEGDIYEFLTYDPAGDTFLKEPDYHSADKIRADLLKCVDVHRRINWGMVWAK
;
A
#
# COMPACT_ATOMS: atom_id res chain seq x y z
N MET A 1 -25.57 -3.09 9.67
CA MET A 1 -24.72 -1.96 9.20
C MET A 1 -23.34 -2.54 8.98
N MET A 2 -22.75 -2.34 7.82
CA MET A 2 -21.44 -2.90 7.47
C MET A 2 -20.33 -2.17 8.23
N LEU A 3 -19.36 -2.90 8.79
CA LEU A 3 -18.17 -2.36 9.43
C LEU A 3 -16.95 -2.72 8.59
N ILE A 4 -16.14 -1.72 8.27
CA ILE A 4 -14.94 -1.86 7.44
C ILE A 4 -13.72 -1.33 8.21
N PHE A 5 -12.62 -2.08 8.18
CA PHE A 5 -11.32 -1.60 8.63
C PHE A 5 -10.44 -1.32 7.40
N ASP A 6 -9.93 -0.10 7.31
CA ASP A 6 -9.01 0.36 6.25
C ASP A 6 -7.64 0.60 6.88
N ILE A 7 -6.77 -0.40 6.78
CA ILE A 7 -5.42 -0.39 7.37
C ILE A 7 -4.43 0.08 6.33
N GLY A 8 -3.67 1.14 6.65
CA GLY A 8 -2.89 1.90 5.69
C GLY A 8 -3.82 2.74 4.82
N SER A 9 -4.63 3.60 5.45
CA SER A 9 -5.66 4.37 4.74
C SER A 9 -5.08 5.46 3.83
N ASN A 10 -3.82 5.83 4.04
CA ASN A 10 -3.13 6.82 3.22
C ASN A 10 -4.04 8.05 2.95
N ARG A 11 -4.39 8.31 1.70
CA ARG A 11 -5.26 9.42 1.29
C ARG A 11 -6.75 9.09 1.27
N PHE A 12 -7.15 8.01 1.92
CA PHE A 12 -8.55 7.59 2.05
C PHE A 12 -9.24 7.16 0.74
N ALA A 13 -8.49 6.83 -0.31
CA ALA A 13 -9.08 6.41 -1.59
C ALA A 13 -9.96 5.15 -1.43
N PHE A 14 -9.49 4.14 -0.68
CA PHE A 14 -10.29 2.95 -0.40
C PHE A 14 -11.49 3.26 0.51
N THR A 15 -11.30 4.11 1.50
CA THR A 15 -12.39 4.60 2.37
C THR A 15 -13.49 5.28 1.55
N ASP A 16 -13.14 6.16 0.60
CA ASP A 16 -14.08 6.85 -0.27
C ASP A 16 -14.83 5.86 -1.17
N ALA A 17 -14.13 4.95 -1.82
CA ALA A 17 -14.73 3.91 -2.65
C ALA A 17 -15.71 3.01 -1.86
N CYS A 18 -15.34 2.64 -0.63
CA CYS A 18 -16.24 1.90 0.26
C CYS A 18 -17.51 2.69 0.56
N ARG A 19 -17.38 4.00 0.75
CA ARG A 19 -18.51 4.87 1.04
C ARG A 19 -19.45 5.02 -0.14
N GLU A 20 -18.92 5.16 -1.32
CA GLU A 20 -19.71 5.23 -2.57
C GLU A 20 -20.47 3.94 -2.82
N ARG A 21 -19.80 2.80 -2.64
CA ARG A 21 -20.40 1.48 -2.88
C ARG A 21 -21.37 1.04 -1.78
N TYR A 22 -21.08 1.37 -0.53
CA TYR A 22 -21.83 0.92 0.65
C TYR A 22 -22.34 2.13 1.44
N SER A 23 -23.43 2.72 0.99
CA SER A 23 -23.97 3.98 1.54
C SER A 23 -24.15 4.01 3.07
N ASN A 24 -24.28 2.86 3.73
CA ASN A 24 -24.48 2.70 5.17
C ASN A 24 -23.34 1.93 5.85
N CYS A 25 -22.08 2.14 5.47
CA CYS A 25 -20.95 1.53 6.14
C CYS A 25 -20.39 2.45 7.24
N ASN A 26 -19.90 1.85 8.33
CA ASN A 26 -19.00 2.46 9.27
C ASN A 26 -17.57 2.06 8.90
N ILE A 27 -16.65 3.00 8.96
CA ILE A 27 -15.25 2.77 8.58
C ILE A 27 -14.34 3.16 9.74
N VAL A 28 -13.41 2.29 10.08
CA VAL A 28 -12.28 2.58 10.96
C VAL A 28 -11.04 2.60 10.09
N ALA A 29 -10.54 3.78 9.80
CA ALA A 29 -9.33 4.01 9.02
C ALA A 29 -8.13 4.18 9.94
N VAL A 30 -7.03 3.51 9.63
CA VAL A 30 -5.82 3.53 10.47
C VAL A 30 -4.61 3.88 9.60
N ASP A 31 -3.91 4.91 9.99
CA ASP A 31 -2.66 5.33 9.35
C ASP A 31 -1.80 6.13 10.33
N PRO A 32 -0.48 5.91 10.42
CA PRO A 32 0.38 6.71 11.28
C PRO A 32 0.74 8.09 10.71
N ILE A 33 0.34 8.40 9.48
CA ILE A 33 0.59 9.69 8.82
C ILE A 33 -0.64 10.59 9.02
N TYR A 34 -0.69 11.25 10.18
CA TYR A 34 -1.84 12.06 10.60
C TYR A 34 -2.14 13.23 9.63
N GLU A 35 -1.15 13.73 8.94
CA GLU A 35 -1.26 14.85 8.00
C GLU A 35 -2.24 14.57 6.85
N PHE A 36 -2.46 13.31 6.51
CA PHE A 36 -3.48 12.94 5.54
C PHE A 36 -4.90 13.18 6.08
N TYR A 37 -5.12 12.84 7.35
CA TYR A 37 -6.42 13.04 7.97
C TYR A 37 -6.71 14.51 8.22
N GLU A 38 -5.73 15.33 8.59
CA GLU A 38 -5.91 16.76 8.79
C GLU A 38 -6.42 17.48 7.55
N ASN A 39 -6.00 17.00 6.37
CA ASN A 39 -6.38 17.57 5.08
C ASN A 39 -7.58 16.86 4.42
N TYR A 40 -8.15 15.87 5.10
CA TYR A 40 -9.24 15.08 4.57
C TYR A 40 -10.60 15.61 5.02
N ASP A 41 -11.53 15.76 4.08
CA ASP A 41 -12.90 16.15 4.39
C ASP A 41 -13.70 14.99 5.01
N ALA A 42 -13.48 14.75 6.30
CA ALA A 42 -14.16 13.71 7.05
C ALA A 42 -15.66 14.00 7.27
N ILE A 43 -16.11 15.24 7.07
CA ILE A 43 -17.52 15.66 7.27
C ILE A 43 -18.44 14.90 6.31
N LYS A 44 -17.99 14.61 5.09
CA LYS A 44 -18.74 13.84 4.10
C LYS A 44 -19.15 12.44 4.57
N HIS A 45 -18.51 11.89 5.60
CA HIS A 45 -18.84 10.59 6.18
C HIS A 45 -19.92 10.64 7.26
N GLU A 46 -20.45 11.81 7.60
CA GLU A 46 -21.57 11.96 8.54
C GLU A 46 -21.33 11.27 9.90
N GLY A 47 -20.12 11.35 10.42
CA GLY A 47 -19.71 10.71 11.68
C GLY A 47 -19.49 9.19 11.61
N ARG A 48 -19.55 8.58 10.43
CA ARG A 48 -19.33 7.15 10.21
C ARG A 48 -17.89 6.77 9.88
N LEU A 49 -16.98 7.73 9.85
CA LEU A 49 -15.54 7.52 9.76
C LEU A 49 -14.90 7.75 11.12
N LYS A 50 -14.18 6.75 11.60
CA LYS A 50 -13.27 6.86 12.74
C LYS A 50 -11.84 6.74 12.23
N TYR A 51 -11.00 7.71 12.56
CA TYR A 51 -9.57 7.67 12.24
C TYR A 51 -8.74 7.33 13.49
N LEU A 52 -7.72 6.49 13.31
CA LEU A 52 -6.74 6.14 14.33
C LEU A 52 -5.33 6.46 13.82
N ASN A 53 -4.66 7.40 14.47
CA ASN A 53 -3.25 7.68 14.21
C ASN A 53 -2.37 6.64 14.93
N LYS A 54 -2.22 5.45 14.30
CA LYS A 54 -1.51 4.30 14.87
C LYS A 54 -0.88 3.45 13.76
N ILE A 55 0.09 2.64 14.15
CA ILE A 55 0.56 1.50 13.36
C ILE A 55 -0.26 0.27 13.77
N VAL A 56 -0.84 -0.45 12.80
CA VAL A 56 -1.41 -1.77 13.09
C VAL A 56 -0.27 -2.80 13.07
N SER A 57 -0.17 -3.60 14.13
CA SER A 57 0.96 -4.50 14.37
C SER A 57 0.52 -5.77 15.08
N ASP A 58 1.45 -6.66 15.41
CA ASP A 58 1.22 -7.88 16.19
C ASP A 58 1.10 -7.62 17.71
N LYS A 59 1.39 -6.41 18.16
CA LYS A 59 1.30 -6.00 19.56
C LYS A 59 0.59 -4.68 19.71
N SER A 60 -0.28 -4.57 20.72
CA SER A 60 -0.94 -3.33 21.10
C SER A 60 -0.15 -2.58 22.18
N ASN A 61 -0.28 -1.26 22.20
CA ASN A 61 0.28 -0.36 23.21
C ASN A 61 1.82 -0.41 23.30
N SER A 62 2.49 -0.78 22.22
CA SER A 62 3.92 -0.58 22.01
C SER A 62 4.16 0.62 21.11
N THR A 63 5.42 0.96 20.93
CA THR A 63 5.85 2.01 19.99
C THR A 63 6.68 1.35 18.90
N GLU A 64 6.40 1.68 17.67
CA GLU A 64 7.16 1.26 16.50
C GLU A 64 7.49 2.46 15.63
N THR A 65 8.59 2.35 14.89
CA THR A 65 9.03 3.41 13.98
C THR A 65 8.61 3.10 12.56
N ILE A 66 7.86 4.01 11.94
CA ILE A 66 7.63 4.01 10.49
C ILE A 66 8.64 4.93 9.80
N GLN A 67 9.15 4.50 8.65
CA GLN A 67 9.90 5.35 7.74
C GLN A 67 8.93 6.03 6.78
N ILE A 68 8.69 7.31 6.98
CA ILE A 68 7.80 8.08 6.13
C ILE A 68 8.57 8.58 4.93
N ASN A 69 8.15 8.18 3.75
CA ASN A 69 8.62 8.76 2.51
C ASN A 69 7.86 10.05 2.24
N ILE A 70 8.49 11.20 2.49
CA ILE A 70 7.82 12.50 2.36
C ILE A 70 7.47 12.88 0.93
N ARG A 71 7.99 12.17 -0.07
CA ARG A 71 7.69 12.40 -1.49
C ARG A 71 6.61 11.49 -2.01
N GLU A 72 6.67 10.23 -1.62
CA GLU A 72 5.69 9.22 -1.95
C GLU A 72 5.19 8.55 -0.67
N PRO A 73 4.33 9.24 0.08
CA PRO A 73 3.86 8.72 1.37
C PRO A 73 3.16 7.36 1.27
N GLY A 74 2.62 7.00 0.09
CA GLY A 74 2.13 5.67 -0.20
C GLY A 74 3.19 4.58 -0.07
N MET A 75 4.46 4.93 -0.23
CA MET A 75 5.61 4.03 -0.07
C MET A 75 6.25 4.11 1.33
N SER A 76 5.51 4.56 2.33
CA SER A 76 5.97 4.60 3.72
C SER A 76 5.75 3.26 4.39
N SER A 77 6.73 2.75 5.13
CA SER A 77 6.64 1.42 5.73
C SER A 77 7.27 1.34 7.11
N ALA A 78 6.70 0.49 7.96
CA ALA A 78 7.35 0.02 9.20
C ALA A 78 8.24 -1.22 8.96
N SER A 79 8.24 -1.79 7.74
CA SER A 79 9.07 -2.92 7.36
C SER A 79 10.48 -2.48 6.97
N SER A 80 11.49 -2.93 7.72
CA SER A 80 12.89 -2.77 7.33
C SER A 80 13.23 -3.55 6.06
N ASP A 81 12.56 -4.67 5.83
CA ASP A 81 12.77 -5.52 4.67
C ASP A 81 12.26 -4.86 3.40
N PHE A 82 11.09 -4.22 3.43
CA PHE A 82 10.59 -3.42 2.33
C PHE A 82 11.63 -2.35 1.92
N MET A 83 12.15 -1.63 2.89
CA MET A 83 13.12 -0.55 2.65
C MET A 83 14.46 -1.04 2.11
N ASN A 84 14.85 -2.29 2.40
CA ASN A 84 16.16 -2.84 2.03
C ASN A 84 16.13 -3.72 0.77
N LYS A 85 14.99 -4.29 0.42
CA LYS A 85 14.88 -5.33 -0.62
C LYS A 85 14.14 -4.86 -1.89
N SER A 86 13.48 -3.70 -1.87
CA SER A 86 12.72 -3.24 -3.03
C SER A 86 13.59 -3.24 -4.29
N ARG A 87 13.06 -3.75 -5.40
CA ARG A 87 13.74 -3.78 -6.70
C ARG A 87 14.16 -2.42 -7.21
N PHE A 88 13.43 -1.41 -6.81
CA PHE A 88 13.80 -0.04 -7.09
C PHE A 88 15.19 0.29 -6.57
N ILE A 89 15.68 -0.46 -5.58
CA ILE A 89 17.04 -0.31 -5.03
C ILE A 89 18.06 -1.19 -5.75
N LYS A 90 17.68 -2.39 -6.20
CA LYS A 90 18.61 -3.39 -6.74
C LYS A 90 18.80 -3.33 -8.24
N GLY A 91 18.21 -2.35 -8.92
CA GLY A 91 18.50 -2.06 -10.31
C GLY A 91 17.96 -3.10 -11.29
N ASN A 92 16.70 -3.01 -11.65
CA ASN A 92 16.21 -3.53 -12.91
C ASN A 92 16.35 -2.41 -13.96
N ASP A 93 17.47 -2.41 -14.64
CA ASP A 93 17.92 -1.34 -15.54
C ASP A 93 16.90 -0.89 -16.60
N HIS A 94 15.98 -1.75 -17.01
CA HIS A 94 15.07 -1.47 -18.12
C HIS A 94 13.93 -0.53 -17.75
N ILE A 95 13.22 -0.81 -16.68
CA ILE A 95 12.08 0.02 -16.20
C ILE A 95 12.59 1.40 -15.80
N LEU A 96 13.71 1.41 -15.11
CA LEU A 96 14.33 2.62 -14.59
C LEU A 96 14.91 3.51 -15.67
N THR A 97 15.42 2.90 -16.75
CA THR A 97 15.93 3.65 -17.90
C THR A 97 14.81 4.41 -18.61
N ASP A 98 13.64 3.79 -18.75
CA ASP A 98 12.48 4.44 -19.38
C ASP A 98 11.89 5.53 -18.48
N TYR A 99 11.74 5.28 -17.19
CA TYR A 99 11.33 6.32 -16.23
C TYR A 99 12.34 7.47 -16.17
N ARG A 100 13.63 7.16 -16.13
CA ARG A 100 14.70 8.16 -16.15
C ARG A 100 14.63 9.01 -17.41
N LYS A 101 14.59 8.39 -18.59
CA LYS A 101 14.54 9.07 -19.89
C LYS A 101 13.31 9.97 -20.00
N ASN A 102 12.15 9.43 -19.67
CA ASN A 102 10.89 10.16 -19.72
C ASN A 102 10.84 11.26 -18.66
N GLY A 103 11.36 11.01 -17.46
CA GLY A 103 11.42 11.98 -16.38
C GLY A 103 12.36 13.16 -16.71
N ILE A 104 13.55 12.90 -17.23
CA ILE A 104 14.49 13.94 -17.67
C ILE A 104 13.90 14.76 -18.81
N THR A 105 13.30 14.11 -19.81
CA THR A 105 12.66 14.79 -20.94
C THR A 105 11.54 15.69 -20.44
N PHE A 106 10.67 15.17 -19.57
CA PHE A 106 9.56 15.93 -19.00
C PHE A 106 10.04 17.16 -18.20
N ILE A 107 11.06 16.99 -17.34
CA ILE A 107 11.62 18.10 -16.54
C ILE A 107 12.22 19.19 -17.44
N ASN A 108 12.92 18.79 -18.51
CA ASN A 108 13.51 19.73 -19.46
C ASN A 108 12.45 20.49 -20.26
N GLU A 109 11.37 19.81 -20.65
CA GLU A 109 10.26 20.41 -21.41
C GLU A 109 9.28 21.20 -20.53
N ASN A 110 9.20 20.88 -19.25
CA ASN A 110 8.27 21.49 -18.32
C ASN A 110 8.98 21.95 -17.01
N PRO A 111 9.92 22.87 -17.09
CA PRO A 111 10.76 23.27 -15.95
C PRO A 111 9.94 23.82 -14.76
N ASP A 112 8.72 24.28 -15.01
CA ASP A 112 7.84 24.86 -13.98
C ASP A 112 6.76 23.88 -13.48
N LYS A 113 6.67 22.71 -14.11
CA LYS A 113 5.65 21.70 -13.78
C LYS A 113 6.30 20.43 -13.26
N ILE A 114 6.55 20.36 -11.95
CA ILE A 114 6.95 19.08 -11.31
C ILE A 114 5.70 18.34 -10.80
N SER A 115 4.54 18.60 -11.37
CA SER A 115 3.26 18.03 -10.96
C SER A 115 3.09 16.53 -11.28
N TRP A 116 3.97 15.97 -12.11
CA TRP A 116 4.00 14.54 -12.36
C TRP A 116 4.75 13.75 -11.26
N LEU A 117 5.60 14.42 -10.51
CA LEU A 117 6.02 13.86 -9.21
C LEU A 117 4.77 13.89 -8.35
N PRO A 118 4.28 12.74 -7.88
CA PRO A 118 2.98 12.64 -7.20
C PRO A 118 2.87 13.55 -5.98
N PHE A 119 3.96 14.20 -5.59
CA PHE A 119 3.99 15.15 -4.48
C PHE A 119 4.84 16.35 -4.82
N SER A 120 4.19 17.48 -4.98
CA SER A 120 4.86 18.74 -4.71
C SER A 120 5.22 18.72 -3.22
N PRO A 121 6.50 18.87 -2.86
CA PRO A 121 6.87 19.06 -1.47
C PRO A 121 6.34 20.42 -1.03
N SER A 122 5.05 20.45 -0.73
CA SER A 122 4.48 21.63 -0.10
C SER A 122 5.22 21.79 1.23
N ASN A 123 5.97 22.84 1.34
CA ASN A 123 6.50 23.46 2.56
C ASN A 123 7.85 22.97 3.12
N LEU A 124 8.54 21.96 2.60
CA LEU A 124 9.78 21.49 3.25
C LEU A 124 11.08 21.80 2.51
N VAL A 125 11.05 22.07 1.22
CA VAL A 125 12.27 22.43 0.45
C VAL A 125 11.91 23.44 -0.65
N ASP A 126 12.75 24.46 -0.80
CA ASP A 126 12.66 25.40 -1.92
C ASP A 126 12.64 24.64 -3.26
N THR A 127 11.59 24.90 -4.03
CA THR A 127 11.31 24.24 -5.31
C THR A 127 12.49 24.30 -6.30
N LYS A 128 13.30 25.37 -6.25
CA LYS A 128 14.44 25.57 -7.14
C LYS A 128 15.62 24.69 -6.75
N THR A 129 15.92 24.60 -5.47
CA THR A 129 16.96 23.71 -4.91
C THR A 129 16.60 22.25 -5.16
N PHE A 130 15.34 21.91 -5.02
CA PHE A 130 14.78 20.60 -5.28
C PHE A 130 14.91 20.20 -6.77
N LYS A 131 14.49 21.07 -7.72
CA LYS A 131 14.67 20.88 -9.16
C LYS A 131 16.11 20.54 -9.51
N LYS A 132 17.05 21.34 -8.99
CA LYS A 132 18.48 21.17 -9.27
C LYS A 132 19.02 19.85 -8.72
N ALA A 133 18.59 19.45 -7.53
CA ALA A 133 18.98 18.19 -6.92
C ALA A 133 18.45 17.00 -7.72
N ILE A 134 17.19 17.05 -8.18
CA ILE A 134 16.61 16.01 -9.03
C ILE A 134 17.35 15.90 -10.36
N ILE A 135 17.51 16.99 -11.09
CA ILE A 135 18.19 16.98 -12.39
C ILE A 135 19.59 16.38 -12.28
N ASN A 136 20.37 16.78 -11.29
CA ASN A 136 21.72 16.26 -11.07
C ASN A 136 21.76 14.78 -10.70
N ARG A 137 20.69 14.23 -10.15
CA ARG A 137 20.62 12.83 -9.70
C ARG A 137 19.98 11.89 -10.70
N PHE A 138 19.22 12.41 -11.65
CA PHE A 138 18.71 11.62 -12.77
C PHE A 138 19.82 11.08 -13.70
N GLU A 139 21.04 11.57 -13.55
CA GLU A 139 22.18 11.08 -14.32
C GLU A 139 22.62 9.67 -13.96
N THR A 140 22.22 9.16 -12.77
CA THR A 140 22.41 7.77 -12.37
C THR A 140 21.09 7.19 -11.93
N ILE A 141 20.82 5.94 -12.33
CA ILE A 141 19.59 5.22 -11.93
C ILE A 141 19.51 5.10 -10.41
N ASP A 142 20.61 4.74 -9.77
CA ASP A 142 20.72 4.66 -8.31
C ASP A 142 20.42 6.01 -7.63
N GLY A 143 20.91 7.10 -8.21
CA GLY A 143 20.65 8.45 -7.71
C GLY A 143 19.18 8.83 -7.81
N PHE A 144 18.51 8.47 -8.91
CA PHE A 144 17.09 8.71 -9.11
C PHE A 144 16.24 7.98 -8.08
N LEU A 145 16.49 6.69 -7.89
CA LEU A 145 15.75 5.86 -6.98
C LEU A 145 15.95 6.25 -5.51
N LYS A 146 17.21 6.46 -5.12
CA LYS A 146 17.51 6.97 -3.77
C LYS A 146 16.78 8.28 -3.50
N THR A 147 16.72 9.15 -4.50
CA THR A 147 16.05 10.44 -4.36
C THR A 147 14.55 10.29 -4.21
N ILE A 148 13.90 9.38 -4.93
CA ILE A 148 12.44 9.17 -4.83
C ILE A 148 12.08 8.37 -3.57
N TYR A 149 12.80 7.31 -3.27
CA TYR A 149 12.38 6.34 -2.26
C TYR A 149 13.12 6.45 -0.93
N PHE A 150 14.38 6.89 -0.88
CA PHE A 150 15.21 6.75 0.33
C PHE A 150 15.78 8.03 0.94
N GLU A 151 16.14 9.02 0.17
CA GLU A 151 16.76 10.24 0.75
C GLU A 151 15.78 11.18 1.44
N ASN A 152 14.50 10.83 1.41
CA ASN A 152 13.44 11.62 2.01
C ASN A 152 12.67 10.83 3.06
N LEU A 153 13.32 9.82 3.63
CA LEU A 153 12.75 9.06 4.71
C LEU A 153 12.89 9.85 6.01
N VAL A 154 11.79 9.99 6.69
CA VAL A 154 11.72 10.58 8.03
C VAL A 154 11.21 9.52 8.99
N PRO A 155 12.02 9.10 9.97
CA PRO A 155 11.54 8.17 10.99
C PRO A 155 10.51 8.88 11.87
N ARG A 156 9.41 8.19 12.13
CA ARG A 156 8.38 8.63 13.07
C ARG A 156 7.94 7.48 13.95
N ASP A 157 7.98 7.72 15.24
CA ASP A 157 7.45 6.78 16.23
C ASP A 157 5.92 6.94 16.34
N ALA A 158 5.21 5.82 16.31
CA ALA A 158 3.78 5.80 16.52
C ALA A 158 3.37 4.64 17.46
N GLN A 159 2.27 4.85 18.16
CA GLN A 159 1.68 3.81 19.01
C GLN A 159 1.06 2.72 18.16
N THR A 160 1.19 1.47 18.61
CA THR A 160 0.65 0.32 17.92
C THR A 160 -0.71 -0.11 18.43
N ILE A 161 -1.46 -0.82 17.57
CA ILE A 161 -2.71 -1.50 17.88
C ILE A 161 -2.80 -2.80 17.07
N THR A 162 -3.35 -3.87 17.64
CA THR A 162 -3.61 -5.11 16.92
C THR A 162 -4.99 -5.12 16.25
N LEU A 163 -5.19 -5.96 15.24
CA LEU A 163 -6.51 -6.20 14.68
C LEU A 163 -7.50 -6.72 15.72
N ASP A 164 -7.08 -7.62 16.60
CA ASP A 164 -7.92 -8.11 17.71
C ASP A 164 -8.37 -6.98 18.64
N LYS A 165 -7.45 -6.05 18.97
CA LYS A 165 -7.82 -4.89 19.80
C LYS A 165 -8.78 -3.95 19.09
N MET A 166 -8.65 -3.81 17.78
CA MET A 166 -9.63 -3.04 16.99
C MET A 166 -10.99 -3.73 16.99
N ILE A 167 -11.03 -5.05 16.85
CA ILE A 167 -12.27 -5.83 16.92
C ILE A 167 -12.93 -5.70 18.31
N GLU A 168 -12.15 -5.76 19.38
CA GLU A 168 -12.65 -5.53 20.74
C GLU A 168 -13.31 -4.14 20.90
N LEU A 169 -12.70 -3.10 20.30
CA LEU A 169 -13.14 -1.72 20.45
C LEU A 169 -14.30 -1.31 19.53
N TYR A 170 -14.36 -1.87 18.32
CA TYR A 170 -15.27 -1.41 17.27
C TYR A 170 -16.24 -2.48 16.78
N GLY A 171 -16.03 -3.73 17.16
CA GLY A 171 -16.83 -4.88 16.71
C GLY A 171 -16.21 -5.63 15.55
N GLN A 172 -16.84 -6.76 15.20
CA GLN A 172 -16.38 -7.65 14.14
C GLN A 172 -16.55 -6.99 12.75
N PRO A 173 -15.49 -6.80 11.98
CA PRO A 173 -15.59 -6.18 10.66
C PRO A 173 -16.18 -7.15 9.63
N ASP A 174 -16.92 -6.60 8.68
CA ASP A 174 -17.36 -7.31 7.48
C ASP A 174 -16.26 -7.38 6.41
N LEU A 175 -15.35 -6.41 6.42
CA LEU A 175 -14.22 -6.32 5.51
C LEU A 175 -13.03 -5.65 6.20
N ILE A 176 -11.84 -6.22 6.02
CA ILE A 176 -10.55 -5.60 6.37
C ILE A 176 -9.74 -5.44 5.09
N LYS A 177 -9.23 -4.23 4.80
CA LYS A 177 -8.18 -3.98 3.81
C LYS A 177 -6.88 -3.73 4.57
N ILE A 178 -5.80 -4.36 4.14
CA ILE A 178 -4.44 -4.21 4.68
C ILE A 178 -3.53 -3.86 3.50
N ASP A 179 -2.89 -2.70 3.59
CA ASP A 179 -2.01 -2.17 2.57
C ASP A 179 -1.01 -1.24 3.29
N VAL A 180 0.08 -1.84 3.70
CA VAL A 180 1.05 -1.26 4.63
C VAL A 180 2.49 -1.45 4.16
N GLU A 181 2.64 -1.66 2.85
CA GLU A 181 3.93 -1.64 2.16
C GLU A 181 4.94 -2.63 2.76
N GLY A 182 4.59 -3.94 2.70
CA GLY A 182 5.47 -5.03 3.13
C GLY A 182 5.44 -5.30 4.63
N TYR A 183 4.42 -4.83 5.35
CA TYR A 183 4.22 -5.10 6.80
C TYR A 183 2.93 -5.93 7.06
N GLU A 184 2.31 -6.47 6.01
CA GLU A 184 1.02 -7.17 6.02
C GLU A 184 1.03 -8.38 6.95
N GLY A 185 2.07 -9.20 6.91
CA GLY A 185 2.20 -10.38 7.77
C GLY A 185 2.31 -10.01 9.24
N THR A 186 2.92 -8.89 9.58
CA THR A 186 2.96 -8.41 10.96
C THR A 186 1.58 -7.97 11.42
N VAL A 187 0.84 -7.24 10.58
CA VAL A 187 -0.56 -6.86 10.84
C VAL A 187 -1.43 -8.11 11.06
N LEU A 188 -1.30 -9.11 10.17
CA LEU A 188 -2.07 -10.36 10.24
C LEU A 188 -1.76 -11.19 11.49
N ARG A 189 -0.53 -11.17 12.01
CA ARG A 189 -0.21 -11.82 13.30
C ARG A 189 -0.93 -11.18 14.49
N GLY A 190 -1.43 -9.97 14.35
CA GLY A 190 -2.28 -9.30 15.33
C GLY A 190 -3.75 -9.73 15.30
N LEU A 191 -4.10 -10.76 14.50
CA LEU A 191 -5.43 -11.34 14.38
C LEU A 191 -5.40 -12.80 14.84
N THR A 192 -6.23 -13.17 15.83
CA THR A 192 -6.27 -14.54 16.38
C THR A 192 -7.48 -15.35 15.96
N SER A 193 -8.44 -14.74 15.29
CA SER A 193 -9.64 -15.43 14.81
C SER A 193 -10.09 -14.93 13.45
N LYS A 194 -10.64 -15.84 12.64
CA LYS A 194 -11.15 -15.52 11.30
C LYS A 194 -12.18 -14.40 11.34
N THR A 195 -12.03 -13.44 10.45
CA THR A 195 -13.07 -12.46 10.13
C THR A 195 -13.83 -12.89 8.87
N LYS A 196 -14.88 -12.16 8.51
CA LYS A 196 -15.75 -12.55 7.39
C LYS A 196 -15.01 -12.50 6.04
N LYS A 197 -14.26 -11.43 5.81
CA LYS A 197 -13.49 -11.21 4.59
C LYS A 197 -12.38 -10.20 4.84
N LEU A 198 -11.26 -10.43 4.23
CA LEU A 198 -10.17 -9.45 4.19
C LEU A 198 -9.46 -9.45 2.84
N CYS A 199 -8.73 -8.37 2.58
CA CYS A 199 -7.74 -8.33 1.52
C CYS A 199 -6.45 -7.68 2.04
N PHE A 200 -5.33 -8.12 1.47
CA PHE A 200 -4.02 -7.54 1.77
C PHE A 200 -3.26 -7.29 0.48
N GLU A 201 -2.40 -6.27 0.49
CA GLU A 201 -1.55 -5.97 -0.66
C GLU A 201 -0.51 -7.06 -0.88
N TRP A 202 -0.26 -7.36 -2.14
CA TRP A 202 0.81 -8.22 -2.60
C TRP A 202 1.60 -7.53 -3.70
N SER A 203 2.92 -7.65 -3.61
CA SER A 203 3.86 -7.28 -4.67
C SER A 203 4.78 -8.46 -5.00
N GLU A 204 5.11 -8.64 -6.28
CA GLU A 204 6.06 -9.68 -6.70
C GLU A 204 7.45 -9.52 -6.11
N GLU A 205 7.77 -8.35 -5.57
CA GLU A 205 9.04 -8.08 -4.90
C GLU A 205 9.21 -8.85 -3.59
N PHE A 206 8.09 -9.26 -2.98
CA PHE A 206 8.07 -9.92 -1.67
C PHE A 206 7.30 -11.25 -1.68
N PRO A 207 7.74 -12.24 -2.50
CA PRO A 207 7.02 -13.52 -2.60
C PRO A 207 7.01 -14.31 -1.28
N GLU A 208 8.02 -14.10 -0.44
CA GLU A 208 8.07 -14.71 0.90
C GLU A 208 6.99 -14.15 1.82
N GLU A 209 6.72 -12.84 1.72
CA GLU A 209 5.69 -12.19 2.51
C GLU A 209 4.29 -12.65 2.06
N LEU A 210 4.06 -12.83 0.77
CA LEU A 210 2.85 -13.46 0.25
C LEU A 210 2.61 -14.84 0.88
N ASN A 211 3.63 -15.70 0.87
CA ASN A 211 3.53 -17.04 1.43
C ASN A 211 3.25 -17.01 2.94
N ASN A 212 3.89 -16.09 3.65
CA ASN A 212 3.69 -15.87 5.07
C ASN A 212 2.24 -15.43 5.36
N CYS A 213 1.73 -14.44 4.66
CA CYS A 213 0.36 -13.94 4.80
C CYS A 213 -0.68 -15.03 4.54
N ILE A 214 -0.56 -15.77 3.42
CA ILE A 214 -1.47 -16.86 3.09
C ILE A 214 -1.42 -17.95 4.18
N THR A 215 -0.23 -18.32 4.68
CA THR A 215 -0.09 -19.33 5.73
C THR A 215 -0.73 -18.90 7.04
N ILE A 216 -0.58 -17.64 7.44
CA ILE A 216 -1.27 -17.09 8.62
C ILE A 216 -2.79 -17.22 8.45
N LEU A 217 -3.29 -16.84 7.29
CA LEU A 217 -4.73 -16.89 7.00
C LEU A 217 -5.30 -18.32 6.94
N GLU A 218 -4.58 -19.28 6.37
CA GLU A 218 -4.97 -20.69 6.41
C GLU A 218 -5.04 -21.21 7.85
N ASN A 219 -4.08 -20.85 8.69
CA ASN A 219 -4.10 -21.21 10.12
C ASN A 219 -5.27 -20.60 10.88
N LEU A 220 -5.80 -19.46 10.42
CA LEU A 220 -7.01 -18.82 10.93
C LEU A 220 -8.30 -19.42 10.35
N GLY A 221 -8.20 -20.37 9.40
CA GLY A 221 -9.33 -21.05 8.79
C GLY A 221 -9.90 -20.38 7.54
N TYR A 222 -9.12 -19.52 6.87
CA TYR A 222 -9.48 -19.06 5.53
C TYR A 222 -9.19 -20.16 4.50
N GLU A 223 -10.14 -20.43 3.62
CA GLU A 223 -10.05 -21.55 2.67
C GLU A 223 -10.07 -21.09 1.21
N LYS A 224 -10.55 -19.88 0.96
CA LYS A 224 -10.76 -19.35 -0.39
C LYS A 224 -10.00 -18.06 -0.57
N PHE A 225 -9.18 -18.02 -1.61
CA PHE A 225 -8.33 -16.88 -1.96
C PHE A 225 -8.58 -16.45 -3.39
N GLY A 226 -8.46 -15.15 -3.67
CA GLY A 226 -8.58 -14.60 -5.00
C GLY A 226 -7.69 -13.38 -5.15
N VAL A 227 -7.40 -12.96 -6.37
CA VAL A 227 -6.51 -11.82 -6.63
C VAL A 227 -7.19 -10.81 -7.52
N LEU A 228 -7.07 -9.55 -7.16
CA LEU A 228 -7.34 -8.41 -8.02
C LEU A 228 -6.05 -7.61 -8.13
N GLY A 229 -5.56 -7.32 -9.32
CA GLY A 229 -4.30 -6.62 -9.41
C GLY A 229 -3.87 -6.25 -10.83
N TYR A 230 -2.68 -5.70 -10.91
CA TYR A 230 -2.03 -5.29 -12.12
C TYR A 230 -0.99 -6.34 -12.54
N PHE A 231 -1.17 -6.93 -13.74
CA PHE A 231 -0.27 -7.91 -14.32
C PHE A 231 0.06 -7.51 -15.74
N GLU A 232 1.34 -7.52 -16.12
CA GLU A 232 1.74 -7.00 -17.42
C GLU A 232 1.47 -7.95 -18.59
N GLU A 233 1.41 -9.26 -18.35
CA GLU A 233 1.14 -10.28 -19.37
C GLU A 233 -0.05 -11.13 -18.98
N GLY A 234 -1.11 -10.98 -19.74
CA GLY A 234 -2.52 -11.23 -19.56
C GLY A 234 -3.03 -12.66 -19.48
N ASP A 235 -2.30 -13.69 -19.03
CA ASP A 235 -2.82 -15.05 -19.08
C ASP A 235 -3.26 -15.63 -17.72
N ILE A 236 -3.02 -14.94 -16.61
CA ILE A 236 -3.28 -15.53 -15.29
C ILE A 236 -4.52 -14.92 -14.61
N TYR A 237 -4.70 -13.61 -14.70
CA TYR A 237 -5.85 -12.90 -14.15
C TYR A 237 -6.31 -11.78 -15.10
N GLU A 238 -7.61 -11.58 -15.18
CA GLU A 238 -8.19 -10.51 -16.00
C GLU A 238 -7.59 -9.15 -15.61
N PHE A 239 -7.12 -8.44 -16.61
CA PHE A 239 -6.50 -7.13 -16.45
C PHE A 239 -7.55 -6.16 -15.92
N LEU A 240 -7.50 -5.86 -14.65
CA LEU A 240 -8.27 -4.74 -14.13
C LEU A 240 -7.47 -3.48 -14.43
N THR A 241 -7.97 -2.66 -15.34
CA THR A 241 -7.42 -1.32 -15.55
C THR A 241 -7.32 -0.64 -14.19
N TYR A 242 -6.11 -0.20 -13.86
CA TYR A 242 -5.84 0.52 -12.64
C TYR A 242 -6.72 1.76 -12.57
N ASP A 243 -7.73 1.71 -11.75
CA ASP A 243 -8.43 2.88 -11.27
C ASP A 243 -8.03 3.09 -9.81
N PRO A 244 -7.10 4.01 -9.52
CA PRO A 244 -6.73 4.32 -8.15
C PRO A 244 -7.90 4.86 -7.32
N ALA A 245 -9.00 5.24 -7.96
CA ALA A 245 -10.21 5.73 -7.29
C ALA A 245 -11.08 4.63 -6.67
N GLY A 246 -10.70 3.34 -6.79
CA GLY A 246 -11.18 2.41 -5.81
C GLY A 246 -12.27 1.42 -6.17
N ASP A 247 -13.04 1.56 -7.23
CA ASP A 247 -14.11 0.60 -7.55
C ASP A 247 -13.56 -0.78 -7.92
N THR A 248 -12.36 -0.81 -8.47
CA THR A 248 -11.64 -2.04 -8.84
C THR A 248 -11.32 -2.91 -7.64
N PHE A 249 -10.88 -2.32 -6.53
CA PHE A 249 -10.54 -3.06 -5.31
C PHE A 249 -11.74 -3.59 -4.53
N LEU A 250 -12.94 -3.19 -4.87
CA LEU A 250 -14.19 -3.67 -4.24
C LEU A 250 -14.93 -4.72 -5.07
N LYS A 251 -14.39 -5.11 -6.22
CA LYS A 251 -14.94 -6.24 -6.99
C LYS A 251 -14.65 -7.56 -6.27
N GLU A 252 -15.54 -8.53 -6.43
CA GLU A 252 -15.27 -9.88 -5.97
C GLU A 252 -14.34 -10.56 -6.99
N PRO A 253 -13.17 -11.08 -6.57
CA PRO A 253 -12.34 -11.89 -7.44
C PRO A 253 -12.92 -13.30 -7.61
N ASP A 254 -12.43 -14.03 -8.60
CA ASP A 254 -12.60 -15.47 -8.63
C ASP A 254 -11.79 -16.11 -7.50
N TYR A 255 -12.45 -16.98 -6.74
CA TYR A 255 -11.85 -17.61 -5.56
C TYR A 255 -11.36 -19.02 -5.85
N HIS A 256 -10.14 -19.30 -5.41
CA HIS A 256 -9.41 -20.56 -5.57
C HIS A 256 -8.83 -21.05 -4.24
N SER A 257 -8.16 -22.21 -4.27
CA SER A 257 -7.36 -22.67 -3.13
C SER A 257 -6.11 -21.82 -2.94
N ALA A 258 -5.57 -21.81 -1.72
CA ALA A 258 -4.30 -21.15 -1.40
C ALA A 258 -3.16 -21.60 -2.32
N ASP A 259 -3.05 -22.93 -2.55
CA ASP A 259 -1.99 -23.50 -3.39
C ASP A 259 -2.06 -22.99 -4.83
N LYS A 260 -3.28 -22.84 -5.39
CA LYS A 260 -3.41 -22.28 -6.73
C LYS A 260 -2.95 -20.82 -6.77
N ILE A 261 -3.34 -20.01 -5.79
CA ILE A 261 -2.93 -18.61 -5.72
C ILE A 261 -1.41 -18.49 -5.57
N ARG A 262 -0.80 -19.26 -4.67
CA ARG A 262 0.67 -19.30 -4.55
C ARG A 262 1.35 -19.66 -5.86
N ALA A 263 0.90 -20.73 -6.51
CA ALA A 263 1.48 -21.20 -7.78
C ALA A 263 1.34 -20.17 -8.91
N ASP A 264 0.20 -19.48 -8.98
CA ASP A 264 -0.04 -18.49 -10.01
C ASP A 264 0.75 -17.21 -9.78
N LEU A 265 0.79 -16.70 -8.56
CA LEU A 265 1.53 -15.46 -8.24
C LEU A 265 3.05 -15.68 -8.29
N LEU A 266 3.56 -16.87 -7.95
CA LEU A 266 4.98 -17.19 -8.12
C LEU A 266 5.44 -17.17 -9.59
N LYS A 267 4.53 -17.44 -10.54
CA LYS A 267 4.87 -17.31 -11.97
C LYS A 267 5.07 -15.84 -12.39
N CYS A 268 4.52 -14.91 -11.66
CA CYS A 268 4.66 -13.48 -11.92
C CYS A 268 6.02 -12.93 -11.46
N VAL A 269 6.72 -13.63 -10.56
CA VAL A 269 7.99 -13.17 -9.96
C VAL A 269 9.14 -13.11 -10.97
N ASP A 270 9.08 -13.89 -12.05
CA ASP A 270 10.14 -13.99 -13.07
C ASP A 270 9.90 -13.12 -14.32
N VAL A 271 8.80 -12.38 -14.39
CA VAL A 271 8.48 -11.58 -15.56
C VAL A 271 9.17 -10.21 -15.45
N HIS A 272 10.29 -10.08 -16.10
CA HIS A 272 11.32 -9.04 -15.91
C HIS A 272 11.00 -7.61 -16.35
N ARG A 273 9.75 -7.21 -16.60
CA ARG A 273 9.51 -5.92 -17.27
C ARG A 273 8.76 -4.88 -16.47
N ARG A 274 7.87 -5.25 -15.57
CA ARG A 274 7.14 -4.34 -14.67
C ARG A 274 6.82 -5.04 -13.36
N ILE A 275 6.54 -4.26 -12.33
CA ILE A 275 6.17 -4.81 -11.03
C ILE A 275 4.71 -5.23 -11.08
N ASN A 276 4.47 -6.52 -10.86
CA ASN A 276 3.12 -7.02 -10.64
C ASN A 276 2.76 -6.82 -9.17
N TRP A 277 1.59 -6.27 -8.93
CA TRP A 277 1.07 -6.05 -7.59
C TRP A 277 -0.45 -6.09 -7.58
N GLY A 278 -1.03 -6.20 -6.42
CA GLY A 278 -2.48 -6.22 -6.27
C GLY A 278 -2.93 -6.60 -4.87
N MET A 279 -4.22 -6.87 -4.76
CA MET A 279 -4.85 -7.28 -3.52
C MET A 279 -5.18 -8.77 -3.54
N VAL A 280 -4.67 -9.50 -2.56
CA VAL A 280 -5.07 -10.89 -2.31
C VAL A 280 -6.25 -10.87 -1.34
N TRP A 281 -7.36 -11.45 -1.78
CA TRP A 281 -8.60 -11.58 -1.01
C TRP A 281 -8.68 -12.94 -0.33
N ALA A 282 -9.22 -12.98 0.88
CA ALA A 282 -9.44 -14.22 1.62
C ALA A 282 -10.83 -14.25 2.30
N LYS A 283 -11.51 -15.42 2.27
CA LYS A 283 -12.76 -15.66 2.95
C LYS A 283 -12.96 -17.11 3.39
#